data_e994862dca109fd3c67dd4c615896158
#
_entry.id   e994862dca109fd3c67dd4c615896158
#
_cell.length_a   1.000
_cell.length_b   1.000
_cell.length_c   1.000
_cell.angle_alpha   90.00
_cell.angle_beta   90.00
_cell.angle_gamma   90.00
#
_symmetry.space_group_name_H-M   'P 1'
#
loop_
_entity.id
_entity.type
_entity.pdbx_description
1 polymer ?
#
loop_
_entity_poly.entity_id
_entity_poly.type
_entity_poly.pdbx_seq_one_letter_code
_entity_poly.pdbx_strand_id
1 'polypeptide(L)'
;SSCNQKAALFVLRIVSSAPKCFFNTSTNNCLHSQSSSSSGALITCFAENRKGFFFFFFREMKNVELENVTINDADETFWNVENLKLKNVTLHDGTYPFMGCRNVEVDGLVSDSKYVFQYVKHAVIRNAKITTKDSFWETEDITVYDSVLDGEYLGWHSKNLRLVRCHIAGEQPLCYAEHLVLEDCTFDPACDRAFENSTVQATISGHIENIKNPTSGHIVADSIGSITINENVLQPADCKIETRNKA
;
A
#
# COMPACT_ATOMS: atom_id res chain seq x y z
N SER A 1 -35.94 -12.27 -21.05
CA SER A 1 -34.72 -11.46 -21.12
C SER A 1 -33.62 -12.14 -20.31
N SER A 2 -32.70 -12.76 -21.04
CA SER A 2 -31.54 -13.49 -20.47
C SER A 2 -30.51 -12.50 -19.93
N CYS A 3 -30.32 -12.48 -18.65
CA CYS A 3 -29.22 -11.78 -17.99
C CYS A 3 -27.94 -12.61 -18.23
N ASN A 4 -27.10 -12.15 -19.14
CA ASN A 4 -25.75 -12.70 -19.35
C ASN A 4 -24.86 -12.28 -18.16
N GLN A 5 -24.82 -13.10 -17.13
CA GLN A 5 -23.83 -12.97 -16.06
C GLN A 5 -22.50 -13.57 -16.56
N LYS A 6 -21.54 -12.70 -16.83
CA LYS A 6 -20.15 -13.15 -17.07
C LYS A 6 -19.60 -13.67 -15.75
N ALA A 7 -19.37 -14.99 -15.68
CA ALA A 7 -18.58 -15.59 -14.61
C ALA A 7 -17.17 -14.99 -14.68
N ALA A 8 -16.73 -14.33 -13.63
CA ALA A 8 -15.34 -13.91 -13.52
C ALA A 8 -14.47 -15.13 -13.17
N LEU A 9 -13.53 -15.46 -14.04
CA LEU A 9 -12.55 -16.51 -13.82
C LEU A 9 -11.44 -15.93 -12.95
N PHE A 10 -11.31 -16.41 -11.72
CA PHE A 10 -10.19 -16.07 -10.84
C PHE A 10 -9.16 -17.19 -10.91
N VAL A 11 -7.92 -16.85 -11.13
CA VAL A 11 -6.80 -17.79 -11.02
C VAL A 11 -6.09 -17.49 -9.71
N LEU A 12 -6.34 -18.29 -8.70
CA LEU A 12 -5.62 -18.27 -7.45
C LEU A 12 -4.46 -19.26 -7.55
N ARG A 13 -3.24 -18.78 -7.61
CA ARG A 13 -2.05 -19.62 -7.59
C ARG A 13 -1.39 -19.53 -6.22
N ILE A 14 -1.69 -20.47 -5.34
CA ILE A 14 -0.99 -20.63 -4.07
C ILE A 14 0.14 -21.61 -4.26
N VAL A 15 1.37 -21.12 -4.26
CA VAL A 15 2.57 -21.95 -4.26
C VAL A 15 3.05 -22.06 -2.82
N SER A 16 2.41 -22.90 -2.03
CA SER A 16 2.76 -23.08 -0.62
C SER A 16 3.54 -24.36 -0.40
N SER A 17 4.66 -24.27 0.32
CA SER A 17 5.43 -25.42 0.79
C SER A 17 4.95 -25.98 2.14
N ALA A 18 3.85 -25.49 2.71
CA ALA A 18 3.30 -25.97 3.97
C ALA A 18 1.78 -26.15 3.90
N PRO A 19 1.23 -27.34 4.22
CA PRO A 19 -0.20 -27.60 4.14
C PRO A 19 -0.90 -27.23 5.45
N LYS A 20 -1.40 -26.01 5.58
CA LYS A 20 -2.43 -25.67 6.56
C LYS A 20 -3.38 -24.63 5.97
N CYS A 21 -4.13 -25.03 4.96
CA CYS A 21 -5.34 -24.31 4.57
C CYS A 21 -6.50 -24.83 5.41
N PHE A 22 -6.99 -24.07 6.36
CA PHE A 22 -8.27 -24.34 7.01
C PHE A 22 -9.37 -23.72 6.16
N PHE A 23 -10.02 -24.54 5.34
CA PHE A 23 -11.28 -24.17 4.69
C PHE A 23 -12.44 -24.58 5.60
N ASN A 24 -13.30 -23.63 5.95
CA ASN A 24 -14.54 -23.92 6.66
C ASN A 24 -15.57 -24.42 5.63
N THR A 25 -15.84 -25.70 5.64
CA THR A 25 -16.70 -26.42 4.68
C THR A 25 -18.18 -26.39 5.05
N SER A 26 -18.70 -25.39 5.72
CA SER A 26 -20.12 -25.37 6.09
C SER A 26 -21.09 -24.92 4.98
N THR A 27 -20.64 -24.66 3.76
CA THR A 27 -21.51 -24.44 2.60
C THR A 27 -20.99 -25.20 1.40
N ASN A 28 -21.83 -26.12 0.88
CA ASN A 28 -21.60 -26.97 -0.28
C ASN A 28 -21.23 -26.20 -1.55
N ASN A 29 -19.94 -25.93 -1.80
CA ASN A 29 -19.44 -25.63 -3.13
C ASN A 29 -18.06 -26.25 -3.32
N CYS A 30 -17.98 -27.06 -4.34
CA CYS A 30 -16.93 -27.99 -4.65
C CYS A 30 -15.62 -27.30 -5.04
N LEU A 31 -14.59 -27.47 -4.21
CA LEU A 31 -13.21 -27.20 -4.60
C LEU A 31 -12.65 -28.44 -5.27
N HIS A 32 -12.38 -28.39 -6.56
CA HIS A 32 -11.61 -29.42 -7.24
C HIS A 32 -10.12 -29.10 -7.09
N SER A 33 -9.44 -29.86 -6.23
CA SER A 33 -7.98 -29.89 -6.22
C SER A 33 -7.51 -30.93 -7.21
N GLN A 34 -6.83 -30.52 -8.27
CA GLN A 34 -6.00 -31.48 -9.05
C GLN A 34 -4.59 -31.42 -8.46
N SER A 35 -4.19 -32.50 -7.80
CA SER A 35 -2.81 -32.72 -7.38
C SER A 35 -2.01 -33.24 -8.57
N SER A 36 -1.08 -32.43 -9.08
CA SER A 36 0.04 -32.94 -9.85
C SER A 36 1.33 -32.68 -9.07
N SER A 37 2.10 -33.72 -8.97
CA SER A 37 3.36 -33.90 -8.25
C SER A 37 4.34 -32.72 -8.37
N SER A 38 5.02 -32.44 -7.27
CA SER A 38 6.19 -31.56 -7.09
C SER A 38 5.95 -30.07 -7.24
N SER A 39 5.93 -29.37 -6.09
CA SER A 39 6.09 -27.92 -5.89
C SER A 39 4.94 -27.00 -6.32
N GLY A 40 3.80 -27.06 -5.64
CA GLY A 40 2.80 -26.01 -5.68
C GLY A 40 1.37 -26.51 -5.90
N ALA A 41 0.45 -26.15 -5.03
CA ALA A 41 -0.97 -26.39 -5.23
C ALA A 41 -1.57 -25.26 -6.06
N LEU A 42 -2.08 -25.56 -7.26
CA LEU A 42 -2.90 -24.64 -8.03
C LEU A 42 -4.34 -24.78 -7.54
N ILE A 43 -4.85 -23.78 -6.86
CA ILE A 43 -6.26 -23.74 -6.45
C ILE A 43 -6.99 -22.84 -7.43
N THR A 44 -7.85 -23.41 -8.26
CA THR A 44 -8.76 -22.65 -9.12
C THR A 44 -10.08 -22.48 -8.38
N CYS A 45 -10.40 -21.30 -7.91
CA CYS A 45 -11.68 -21.00 -7.30
C CYS A 45 -12.64 -20.43 -8.35
N PHE A 46 -13.77 -21.09 -8.55
CA PHE A 46 -14.89 -20.54 -9.29
C PHE A 46 -15.85 -19.92 -8.29
N ALA A 47 -15.99 -18.60 -8.30
CA ALA A 47 -17.03 -17.93 -7.51
C ALA A 47 -18.28 -17.80 -8.38
N GLU A 48 -19.29 -18.63 -8.15
CA GLU A 48 -20.65 -18.34 -8.58
C GLU A 48 -21.28 -17.30 -7.64
N ASN A 49 -21.91 -16.32 -8.25
CA ASN A 49 -22.53 -15.17 -7.60
C ASN A 49 -23.77 -15.60 -6.78
N ARG A 50 -23.56 -16.14 -5.59
CA ARG A 50 -24.59 -16.33 -4.57
C ARG A 50 -24.11 -15.70 -3.28
N LYS A 51 -24.94 -14.86 -2.68
CA LYS A 51 -24.76 -14.17 -1.40
C LYS A 51 -24.22 -15.13 -0.33
N GLY A 52 -22.93 -15.28 -0.28
CA GLY A 52 -22.20 -16.05 0.71
C GLY A 52 -20.93 -15.30 1.05
N PHE A 53 -20.77 -14.88 2.30
CA PHE A 53 -19.58 -14.24 2.81
C PHE A 53 -18.39 -15.17 2.66
N PHE A 54 -17.46 -14.87 1.77
CA PHE A 54 -16.16 -15.53 1.72
C PHE A 54 -15.16 -14.63 2.46
N PHE A 55 -14.88 -14.92 3.72
CA PHE A 55 -13.73 -14.38 4.42
C PHE A 55 -12.48 -15.11 3.94
N PHE A 56 -11.74 -14.52 3.03
CA PHE A 56 -10.42 -15.04 2.66
C PHE A 56 -9.38 -14.41 3.57
N PHE A 57 -9.08 -15.07 4.67
CA PHE A 57 -7.97 -14.71 5.53
C PHE A 57 -6.70 -15.42 5.03
N PHE A 58 -5.88 -14.75 4.24
CA PHE A 58 -4.53 -15.19 3.96
C PHE A 58 -3.67 -14.77 5.15
N ARG A 59 -3.51 -15.60 6.15
CA ARG A 59 -2.70 -15.30 7.33
C ARG A 59 -1.54 -16.28 7.44
N GLU A 60 -0.35 -15.76 7.80
CA GLU A 60 0.84 -16.58 8.07
C GLU A 60 1.19 -17.54 6.92
N MET A 61 0.90 -17.13 5.70
CA MET A 61 1.15 -17.90 4.49
C MET A 61 2.46 -17.48 3.82
N LYS A 62 2.95 -18.35 2.93
CA LYS A 62 4.11 -18.06 2.09
C LYS A 62 3.80 -18.28 0.63
N ASN A 63 4.42 -17.46 -0.23
CA ASN A 63 4.35 -17.60 -1.69
C ASN A 63 2.90 -17.55 -2.21
N VAL A 64 2.22 -16.45 -1.93
CA VAL A 64 0.84 -16.19 -2.38
C VAL A 64 0.87 -15.31 -3.62
N GLU A 65 0.20 -15.73 -4.67
CA GLU A 65 0.02 -14.96 -5.90
C GLU A 65 -1.47 -14.82 -6.22
N LEU A 66 -1.94 -13.59 -6.42
CA LEU A 66 -3.31 -13.28 -6.82
C LEU A 66 -3.31 -12.38 -8.06
N GLU A 67 -4.17 -12.67 -9.01
CA GLU A 67 -4.37 -11.84 -10.19
C GLU A 67 -5.85 -11.67 -10.50
N ASN A 68 -6.27 -10.42 -10.79
CA ASN A 68 -7.64 -10.05 -11.16
C ASN A 68 -8.69 -10.45 -10.09
N VAL A 69 -8.44 -10.10 -8.84
CA VAL A 69 -9.27 -10.48 -7.68
C VAL A 69 -9.87 -9.25 -7.02
N THR A 70 -11.14 -9.32 -6.66
CA THR A 70 -11.80 -8.36 -5.77
C THR A 70 -12.17 -9.04 -4.47
N ILE A 71 -11.77 -8.43 -3.35
CA ILE A 71 -12.09 -8.87 -1.99
C ILE A 71 -12.91 -7.77 -1.33
N ASN A 72 -14.12 -8.09 -0.94
CA ASN A 72 -14.97 -7.23 -0.12
C ASN A 72 -14.82 -7.64 1.35
N ASP A 73 -15.01 -6.70 2.27
CA ASP A 73 -14.77 -6.90 3.71
C ASP A 73 -13.33 -7.43 3.97
N ALA A 74 -12.34 -6.71 3.43
CA ALA A 74 -10.94 -7.12 3.41
C ALA A 74 -10.24 -7.01 4.78
N ASP A 75 -10.98 -7.24 5.89
CA ASP A 75 -10.45 -7.18 7.24
C ASP A 75 -9.30 -8.15 7.44
N GLU A 76 -8.18 -7.62 7.94
CA GLU A 76 -6.98 -8.39 8.30
C GLU A 76 -6.50 -9.36 7.20
N THR A 77 -6.82 -9.05 5.95
CA THR A 77 -6.42 -9.86 4.79
C THR A 77 -4.91 -9.75 4.57
N PHE A 78 -4.24 -10.87 4.31
CA PHE A 78 -2.79 -10.99 4.11
C PHE A 78 -1.93 -10.70 5.35
N TRP A 79 -2.38 -10.98 6.57
CA TRP A 79 -1.54 -10.81 7.74
C TRP A 79 -0.33 -11.75 7.75
N ASN A 80 0.88 -11.19 7.98
CA ASN A 80 2.14 -11.93 8.09
C ASN A 80 2.41 -12.87 6.90
N VAL A 81 2.02 -12.46 5.69
CA VAL A 81 2.34 -13.22 4.47
C VAL A 81 3.77 -12.92 4.03
N GLU A 82 4.51 -13.95 3.68
CA GLU A 82 5.86 -13.85 3.11
C GLU A 82 5.84 -14.22 1.62
N ASN A 83 6.46 -13.39 0.78
CA ASN A 83 6.47 -13.50 -0.68
C ASN A 83 5.05 -13.42 -1.27
N LEU A 84 4.47 -12.23 -1.20
CA LEU A 84 3.14 -11.93 -1.73
C LEU A 84 3.25 -11.23 -3.08
N LYS A 85 2.57 -11.73 -4.11
CA LYS A 85 2.46 -11.09 -5.42
C LYS A 85 1.00 -10.82 -5.76
N LEU A 86 0.70 -9.56 -6.06
CA LEU A 86 -0.65 -9.12 -6.42
C LEU A 86 -0.62 -8.40 -7.76
N LYS A 87 -1.58 -8.73 -8.63
CA LYS A 87 -1.78 -8.03 -9.89
C LYS A 87 -3.27 -7.77 -10.13
N ASN A 88 -3.62 -6.51 -10.38
CA ASN A 88 -5.02 -6.08 -10.58
C ASN A 88 -5.93 -6.55 -9.44
N VAL A 89 -5.61 -6.21 -8.20
CA VAL A 89 -6.39 -6.59 -7.02
C VAL A 89 -7.16 -5.39 -6.49
N THR A 90 -8.41 -5.62 -6.10
CA THR A 90 -9.25 -4.62 -5.45
C THR A 90 -9.63 -5.10 -4.06
N LEU A 91 -9.43 -4.24 -3.05
CA LEU A 91 -9.82 -4.48 -1.68
C LEU A 91 -10.82 -3.41 -1.24
N HIS A 92 -11.97 -3.83 -0.73
CA HIS A 92 -13.01 -2.95 -0.23
C HIS A 92 -13.31 -3.18 1.24
N ASP A 93 -13.69 -2.10 1.94
CA ASP A 93 -14.33 -2.12 3.26
C ASP A 93 -13.58 -2.96 4.31
N GLY A 94 -12.27 -2.86 4.40
CA GLY A 94 -11.49 -3.62 5.36
C GLY A 94 -10.65 -2.77 6.29
N THR A 95 -10.07 -3.40 7.29
CA THR A 95 -9.08 -2.82 8.18
C THR A 95 -7.84 -3.70 8.25
N TYR A 96 -6.67 -3.07 8.33
CA TYR A 96 -5.36 -3.73 8.48
C TYR A 96 -4.98 -4.75 7.40
N PRO A 97 -5.33 -4.60 6.10
CA PRO A 97 -4.80 -5.52 5.10
C PRO A 97 -3.28 -5.37 4.98
N PHE A 98 -2.61 -6.49 4.69
CA PHE A 98 -1.15 -6.60 4.54
C PHE A 98 -0.32 -6.44 5.81
N MET A 99 -0.91 -6.35 6.98
CA MET A 99 -0.18 -6.11 8.22
C MET A 99 0.95 -7.12 8.43
N GLY A 100 2.18 -6.63 8.61
CA GLY A 100 3.35 -7.44 8.89
C GLY A 100 3.86 -8.31 7.73
N CYS A 101 3.39 -8.09 6.51
CA CYS A 101 3.86 -8.82 5.33
C CYS A 101 5.34 -8.54 5.02
N ARG A 102 5.97 -9.47 4.30
CA ARG A 102 7.36 -9.36 3.85
C ARG A 102 7.50 -9.78 2.40
N ASN A 103 8.40 -9.12 1.67
CA ASN A 103 8.67 -9.39 0.27
C ASN A 103 7.40 -9.31 -0.58
N VAL A 104 6.85 -8.10 -0.69
CA VAL A 104 5.56 -7.84 -1.34
C VAL A 104 5.76 -7.19 -2.70
N GLU A 105 5.21 -7.76 -3.74
CA GLU A 105 5.15 -7.19 -5.09
C GLU A 105 3.69 -6.92 -5.45
N VAL A 106 3.39 -5.67 -5.81
CA VAL A 106 2.02 -5.24 -6.17
C VAL A 106 2.05 -4.47 -7.47
N ASP A 107 1.15 -4.80 -8.39
CA ASP A 107 0.89 -4.04 -9.60
C ASP A 107 -0.62 -3.90 -9.82
N GLY A 108 -1.12 -2.69 -9.76
CA GLY A 108 -2.54 -2.39 -9.97
C GLY A 108 -3.43 -2.72 -8.77
N LEU A 109 -3.11 -2.20 -7.56
CA LEU A 109 -3.99 -2.29 -6.40
C LEU A 109 -4.95 -1.11 -6.35
N VAL A 110 -6.23 -1.39 -6.13
CA VAL A 110 -7.23 -0.41 -5.70
C VAL A 110 -7.69 -0.76 -4.30
N SER A 111 -7.59 0.17 -3.35
CA SER A 111 -8.03 -0.09 -1.97
C SER A 111 -8.64 1.14 -1.31
N ASP A 112 -9.80 0.96 -0.69
CA ASP A 112 -10.45 1.88 0.24
C ASP A 112 -10.46 1.35 1.69
N SER A 113 -9.73 0.27 1.95
CA SER A 113 -9.56 -0.32 3.28
C SER A 113 -8.69 0.60 4.15
N LYS A 114 -8.86 0.53 5.48
CA LYS A 114 -8.08 1.34 6.44
C LYS A 114 -6.81 0.63 6.86
N TYR A 115 -5.78 1.42 7.19
CA TYR A 115 -4.51 0.93 7.77
C TYR A 115 -3.75 -0.03 6.85
N VAL A 116 -3.72 0.28 5.56
CA VAL A 116 -3.12 -0.56 4.51
C VAL A 116 -1.59 -0.56 4.63
N PHE A 117 -0.95 -1.73 4.54
CA PHE A 117 0.50 -1.92 4.56
C PHE A 117 1.22 -1.55 5.87
N GLN A 118 0.56 -1.57 7.02
CA GLN A 118 1.27 -1.33 8.28
C GLN A 118 2.28 -2.44 8.59
N TYR A 119 3.46 -2.05 9.10
CA TYR A 119 4.57 -2.96 9.48
C TYR A 119 5.09 -3.85 8.34
N VAL A 120 4.83 -3.49 7.09
CA VAL A 120 5.34 -4.24 5.92
C VAL A 120 6.84 -3.98 5.74
N LYS A 121 7.58 -5.03 5.36
CA LYS A 121 8.99 -4.94 5.03
C LYS A 121 9.30 -5.46 3.63
N HIS A 122 10.16 -4.73 2.92
CA HIS A 122 10.60 -5.06 1.57
C HIS A 122 9.44 -5.20 0.59
N ALA A 123 8.90 -4.08 0.12
CA ALA A 123 7.83 -4.09 -0.88
C ALA A 123 8.14 -3.20 -2.08
N VAL A 124 7.63 -3.63 -3.24
CA VAL A 124 7.57 -2.84 -4.45
C VAL A 124 6.14 -2.76 -4.93
N ILE A 125 5.61 -1.55 -5.01
CA ILE A 125 4.20 -1.28 -5.36
C ILE A 125 4.17 -0.40 -6.60
N ARG A 126 3.34 -0.74 -7.58
CA ARG A 126 3.15 0.03 -8.82
C ARG A 126 1.69 0.20 -9.15
N ASN A 127 1.37 1.32 -9.78
CA ASN A 127 0.04 1.57 -10.35
C ASN A 127 -1.09 1.38 -9.34
N ALA A 128 -0.86 1.79 -8.08
CA ALA A 128 -1.85 1.65 -7.02
C ALA A 128 -2.71 2.91 -6.85
N LYS A 129 -3.96 2.71 -6.46
CA LYS A 129 -4.84 3.75 -5.94
C LYS A 129 -5.29 3.35 -4.54
N ILE A 130 -4.77 4.04 -3.55
CA ILE A 130 -5.01 3.74 -2.14
C ILE A 130 -5.67 4.96 -1.51
N THR A 131 -6.92 4.81 -1.06
CA THR A 131 -7.68 5.86 -0.38
C THR A 131 -7.95 5.39 1.04
N THR A 132 -7.10 5.82 1.98
CA THR A 132 -7.12 5.30 3.36
C THR A 132 -6.35 6.20 4.30
N LYS A 133 -6.57 6.07 5.59
CA LYS A 133 -5.71 6.68 6.60
C LYS A 133 -4.65 5.69 7.11
N ASP A 134 -3.56 6.23 7.67
CA ASP A 134 -2.46 5.50 8.31
C ASP A 134 -1.85 4.40 7.42
N SER A 135 -1.81 4.61 6.10
CA SER A 135 -1.11 3.69 5.20
C SER A 135 0.40 3.78 5.36
N PHE A 136 1.09 2.65 5.20
CA PHE A 136 2.54 2.54 5.34
C PHE A 136 3.10 2.93 6.73
N TRP A 137 2.32 2.79 7.79
CA TRP A 137 2.77 3.04 9.15
C TRP A 137 3.84 2.02 9.58
N GLU A 138 4.98 2.52 10.10
CA GLU A 138 6.12 1.68 10.55
C GLU A 138 6.62 0.66 9.51
N THR A 139 6.57 1.02 8.24
CA THR A 139 7.12 0.19 7.16
C THR A 139 8.63 0.35 7.03
N GLU A 140 9.28 -0.64 6.38
CA GLU A 140 10.72 -0.64 6.13
C GLU A 140 11.04 -1.13 4.70
N ASP A 141 11.89 -0.38 3.99
CA ASP A 141 12.37 -0.71 2.63
C ASP A 141 11.23 -0.86 1.61
N ILE A 142 10.40 0.16 1.50
CA ILE A 142 9.27 0.18 0.56
C ILE A 142 9.57 1.12 -0.60
N THR A 143 9.28 0.69 -1.83
CA THR A 143 9.28 1.58 -3.00
C THR A 143 7.91 1.56 -3.68
N VAL A 144 7.34 2.75 -3.89
CA VAL A 144 6.06 2.94 -4.58
C VAL A 144 6.26 3.76 -5.85
N TYR A 145 5.71 3.30 -6.96
CA TYR A 145 5.79 3.97 -8.26
C TYR A 145 4.41 4.30 -8.80
N ASP A 146 4.29 5.43 -9.48
CA ASP A 146 3.18 5.76 -10.38
C ASP A 146 1.79 5.55 -9.71
N SER A 147 1.63 5.99 -8.45
CA SER A 147 0.50 5.65 -7.62
C SER A 147 -0.18 6.89 -7.02
N VAL A 148 -1.45 6.74 -6.67
CA VAL A 148 -2.22 7.73 -5.92
C VAL A 148 -2.37 7.24 -4.48
N LEU A 149 -1.87 8.03 -3.54
CA LEU A 149 -1.86 7.75 -2.11
C LEU A 149 -2.63 8.85 -1.40
N ASP A 150 -3.88 8.58 -1.06
CA ASP A 150 -4.81 9.55 -0.49
C ASP A 150 -5.25 9.13 0.91
N GLY A 151 -4.92 9.94 1.90
CA GLY A 151 -5.35 9.74 3.27
C GLY A 151 -4.45 10.33 4.33
N GLU A 152 -5.02 10.48 5.52
CA GLU A 152 -4.33 11.04 6.68
C GLU A 152 -3.15 10.15 7.11
N TYR A 153 -2.07 10.78 7.60
CA TYR A 153 -0.93 10.16 8.27
C TYR A 153 -0.18 9.12 7.42
N LEU A 154 -0.14 9.33 6.11
CA LEU A 154 0.62 8.49 5.18
C LEU A 154 2.09 8.36 5.60
N GLY A 155 2.59 7.13 5.70
CA GLY A 155 4.02 6.83 5.86
C GLY A 155 4.62 7.21 7.21
N TRP A 156 3.81 7.39 8.26
CA TRP A 156 4.31 7.74 9.58
C TRP A 156 5.24 6.64 10.14
N HIS A 157 6.36 7.06 10.72
CA HIS A 157 7.40 6.18 11.29
C HIS A 157 7.99 5.18 10.30
N SER A 158 7.83 5.41 8.99
CA SER A 158 8.45 4.55 7.97
C SER A 158 9.97 4.75 7.90
N LYS A 159 10.67 3.68 7.46
CA LYS A 159 12.11 3.70 7.19
C LYS A 159 12.40 3.32 5.75
N ASN A 160 13.25 4.09 5.08
CA ASN A 160 13.61 3.85 3.68
C ASN A 160 12.36 3.77 2.77
N LEU A 161 11.36 4.61 3.00
CA LEU A 161 10.22 4.73 2.11
C LEU A 161 10.61 5.59 0.91
N ARG A 162 10.46 5.04 -0.29
CA ARG A 162 10.72 5.74 -1.55
C ARG A 162 9.44 5.84 -2.39
N LEU A 163 9.06 7.05 -2.75
CA LEU A 163 7.91 7.35 -3.59
C LEU A 163 8.40 7.98 -4.91
N VAL A 164 8.02 7.41 -6.05
CA VAL A 164 8.46 7.86 -7.37
C VAL A 164 7.26 8.15 -8.24
N ARG A 165 7.10 9.38 -8.70
CA ARG A 165 5.97 9.87 -9.50
C ARG A 165 4.61 9.53 -8.87
N CYS A 166 4.51 9.66 -7.55
CA CYS A 166 3.27 9.44 -6.83
C CYS A 166 2.52 10.76 -6.63
N HIS A 167 1.19 10.68 -6.60
CA HIS A 167 0.33 11.74 -6.13
C HIS A 167 -0.05 11.51 -4.67
N ILE A 168 0.20 12.49 -3.81
CA ILE A 168 0.01 12.41 -2.36
C ILE A 168 -1.10 13.35 -1.96
N ALA A 169 -2.10 12.83 -1.25
CA ALA A 169 -3.20 13.60 -0.70
C ALA A 169 -3.45 13.23 0.76
N GLY A 170 -4.09 14.12 1.51
CA GLY A 170 -4.43 13.92 2.91
C GLY A 170 -3.58 14.73 3.88
N GLU A 171 -3.93 14.66 5.15
CA GLU A 171 -3.40 15.47 6.22
C GLU A 171 -2.13 14.86 6.83
N GLN A 172 -1.14 15.67 7.13
CA GLN A 172 0.12 15.29 7.80
C GLN A 172 0.85 14.10 7.14
N PRO A 173 1.09 14.11 5.83
CA PRO A 173 1.78 13.01 5.20
C PRO A 173 3.27 12.98 5.57
N LEU A 174 3.82 11.76 5.65
CA LEU A 174 5.25 11.51 5.69
C LEU A 174 5.97 12.12 6.91
N CYS A 175 5.31 12.09 8.06
CA CYS A 175 5.88 12.56 9.32
C CYS A 175 6.62 11.42 10.05
N TYR A 176 7.64 11.80 10.83
CA TYR A 176 8.48 10.89 11.63
C TYR A 176 9.18 9.80 10.79
N ALA A 177 9.35 10.02 9.49
CA ALA A 177 9.98 9.06 8.60
C ALA A 177 11.51 9.19 8.58
N GLU A 178 12.21 8.06 8.52
CA GLU A 178 13.66 7.99 8.42
C GLU A 178 14.08 7.65 6.98
N HIS A 179 15.01 8.42 6.41
CA HIS A 179 15.55 8.24 5.05
C HIS A 179 14.47 8.20 3.96
N LEU A 180 13.52 9.11 4.06
CA LEU A 180 12.46 9.26 3.09
C LEU A 180 12.99 9.81 1.76
N VAL A 181 12.57 9.22 0.65
CA VAL A 181 12.93 9.66 -0.70
C VAL A 181 11.69 9.90 -1.55
N LEU A 182 11.55 11.10 -2.12
CA LEU A 182 10.51 11.43 -3.11
C LEU A 182 11.15 11.85 -4.42
N GLU A 183 10.69 11.27 -5.53
CA GLU A 183 11.14 11.62 -6.88
C GLU A 183 9.96 12.01 -7.74
N ASP A 184 9.93 13.28 -8.16
CA ASP A 184 8.89 13.85 -9.03
C ASP A 184 7.45 13.58 -8.57
N CYS A 185 7.25 13.61 -7.25
CA CYS A 185 5.94 13.46 -6.64
C CYS A 185 5.14 14.76 -6.69
N THR A 186 3.82 14.65 -6.68
CA THR A 186 2.88 15.77 -6.59
C THR A 186 2.08 15.69 -5.31
N PHE A 187 1.66 16.86 -4.80
CA PHE A 187 0.83 16.96 -3.61
C PHE A 187 -0.52 17.59 -3.95
N ASP A 188 -1.59 17.06 -3.32
CA ASP A 188 -2.89 17.71 -3.36
C ASP A 188 -2.82 19.07 -2.62
N PRO A 189 -3.51 20.12 -3.10
CA PRO A 189 -3.52 21.43 -2.43
C PRO A 189 -4.05 21.40 -0.99
N ALA A 190 -4.80 20.39 -0.60
CA ALA A 190 -5.28 20.20 0.77
C ALA A 190 -4.26 19.55 1.71
N CYS A 191 -3.13 19.04 1.18
CA CYS A 191 -2.06 18.49 2.01
C CYS A 191 -1.42 19.56 2.87
N ASP A 192 -1.39 19.35 4.16
CA ASP A 192 -0.70 20.26 5.09
C ASP A 192 0.32 19.51 5.96
N ARG A 193 1.20 20.28 6.59
CA ARG A 193 2.16 19.78 7.61
C ARG A 193 2.98 18.56 7.15
N ALA A 194 3.41 18.53 5.88
CA ALA A 194 4.22 17.45 5.35
C ALA A 194 5.62 17.41 5.99
N PHE A 195 6.16 16.19 6.15
CA PHE A 195 7.55 15.88 6.55
C PHE A 195 7.91 16.19 7.99
N GLU A 196 6.95 16.43 8.88
CA GLU A 196 7.27 16.78 10.28
C GLU A 196 8.15 15.71 10.94
N ASN A 197 9.27 16.15 11.52
CA ASN A 197 10.28 15.30 12.17
C ASN A 197 10.87 14.18 11.29
N SER A 198 10.95 14.39 9.97
CA SER A 198 11.46 13.40 9.03
C SER A 198 12.82 13.78 8.45
N THR A 199 13.64 12.77 8.14
CA THR A 199 14.81 12.93 7.29
C THR A 199 14.38 12.66 5.84
N VAL A 200 14.62 13.63 4.91
CA VAL A 200 13.97 13.59 3.60
C VAL A 200 14.87 14.08 2.46
N GLN A 201 14.84 13.37 1.33
CA GLN A 201 15.34 13.83 0.04
C GLN A 201 14.14 13.87 -0.93
N ALA A 202 13.74 15.04 -1.38
CA ALA A 202 12.53 15.17 -2.18
C ALA A 202 12.70 16.07 -3.40
N THR A 203 12.22 15.61 -4.55
CA THR A 203 11.86 16.42 -5.70
C THR A 203 10.33 16.40 -5.87
N ILE A 204 9.73 17.59 -5.82
CA ILE A 204 8.27 17.77 -5.87
C ILE A 204 7.95 18.53 -7.17
N SER A 205 7.09 17.94 -7.97
CA SER A 205 6.55 18.55 -9.19
C SER A 205 5.28 19.31 -8.85
N GLY A 206 5.23 20.59 -9.22
CA GLY A 206 4.12 21.47 -8.91
C GLY A 206 4.25 22.15 -7.54
N HIS A 207 3.11 22.33 -6.88
CA HIS A 207 2.99 23.05 -5.62
C HIS A 207 2.91 22.14 -4.42
N ILE A 208 3.53 22.54 -3.30
CA ILE A 208 3.27 21.99 -1.97
C ILE A 208 2.83 23.10 -1.02
N GLU A 209 1.69 22.93 -0.36
CA GLU A 209 1.08 23.99 0.45
C GLU A 209 1.85 24.30 1.74
N ASN A 210 2.27 23.25 2.48
CA ASN A 210 3.01 23.47 3.72
C ASN A 210 4.04 22.37 3.98
N ILE A 211 5.26 22.81 4.31
CA ILE A 211 6.35 21.95 4.80
C ILE A 211 6.56 22.29 6.27
N LYS A 212 6.54 21.29 7.16
CA LYS A 212 6.66 21.50 8.59
C LYS A 212 7.81 20.72 9.20
N ASN A 213 8.70 21.40 9.89
CA ASN A 213 9.74 20.85 10.75
C ASN A 213 10.52 19.62 10.19
N PRO A 214 10.94 19.58 8.92
CA PRO A 214 11.78 18.47 8.46
C PRO A 214 13.12 18.47 9.22
N THR A 215 13.58 17.32 9.69
CA THR A 215 14.76 17.23 10.55
C THR A 215 16.04 17.48 9.77
N SER A 216 16.20 16.85 8.61
CA SER A 216 17.38 17.02 7.76
C SER A 216 17.12 16.57 6.33
N GLY A 217 18.02 16.96 5.42
CA GLY A 217 18.00 16.54 4.03
C GLY A 217 17.85 17.69 3.05
N HIS A 218 17.15 17.42 1.93
CA HIS A 218 16.99 18.41 0.87
C HIS A 218 15.62 18.27 0.19
N ILE A 219 14.85 19.34 0.15
CA ILE A 219 13.55 19.41 -0.52
C ILE A 219 13.62 20.45 -1.64
N VAL A 220 13.29 20.05 -2.85
CA VAL A 220 13.18 20.92 -4.04
C VAL A 220 11.77 20.81 -4.60
N ALA A 221 11.05 21.94 -4.70
CA ALA A 221 9.70 21.98 -5.28
C ALA A 221 9.60 23.06 -6.36
N ASP A 222 8.58 22.99 -7.24
CA ASP A 222 8.35 24.06 -8.21
C ASP A 222 7.79 25.31 -7.53
N SER A 223 6.97 25.12 -6.49
CA SER A 223 6.52 26.23 -5.62
C SER A 223 6.14 25.72 -4.24
N ILE A 224 6.27 26.58 -3.23
CA ILE A 224 6.00 26.26 -1.82
C ILE A 224 5.11 27.38 -1.26
N GLY A 225 4.00 27.00 -0.63
CA GLY A 225 3.08 27.95 0.00
C GLY A 225 3.65 28.49 1.30
N SER A 226 4.04 27.61 2.22
CA SER A 226 4.60 28.01 3.51
C SER A 226 5.59 27.00 4.07
N ILE A 227 6.51 27.49 4.89
CA ILE A 227 7.46 26.64 5.64
C ILE A 227 7.28 27.00 7.12
N THR A 228 6.95 26.01 7.92
CA THR A 228 6.78 26.14 9.36
C THR A 228 7.94 25.49 10.10
N ILE A 229 8.76 26.28 10.77
CA ILE A 229 9.83 25.82 11.66
C ILE A 229 9.51 26.30 13.07
N ASN A 230 9.23 25.38 13.96
CA ASN A 230 8.91 25.66 15.36
C ASN A 230 10.13 25.47 16.25
N GLU A 231 10.22 26.24 17.32
CA GLU A 231 11.31 26.13 18.30
C GLU A 231 11.23 24.84 19.15
N ASN A 232 10.04 24.28 19.31
CA ASN A 232 9.78 23.09 20.14
C ASN A 232 9.72 21.80 19.31
N VAL A 233 10.75 21.52 18.55
CA VAL A 233 10.87 20.28 17.77
C VAL A 233 11.68 19.23 18.52
N LEU A 234 11.45 17.95 18.21
CA LEU A 234 12.23 16.84 18.79
C LEU A 234 13.72 16.97 18.46
N GLN A 235 14.05 17.51 17.29
CA GLN A 235 15.41 17.82 16.85
C GLN A 235 15.39 19.14 16.05
N PRO A 236 16.45 19.96 16.09
CA PRO A 236 16.56 21.13 15.26
C PRO A 236 16.40 20.81 13.79
N ALA A 237 15.59 21.59 13.08
CA ALA A 237 15.43 21.44 11.65
C ALA A 237 16.71 21.88 10.92
N ASP A 238 17.34 20.99 10.19
CA ASP A 238 18.54 21.21 9.37
C ASP A 238 18.31 20.67 7.94
N CYS A 239 17.14 21.00 7.38
CA CYS A 239 16.78 20.59 6.03
C CYS A 239 16.92 21.76 5.08
N LYS A 240 17.63 21.58 3.97
CA LYS A 240 17.68 22.56 2.89
C LYS A 240 16.37 22.51 2.11
N ILE A 241 15.67 23.64 2.02
CA ILE A 241 14.41 23.75 1.30
C ILE A 241 14.54 24.86 0.25
N GLU A 242 14.27 24.54 -1.01
CA GLU A 242 14.39 25.50 -2.11
C GLU A 242 13.35 25.27 -3.21
N THR A 243 13.04 26.35 -3.94
CA THR A 243 12.22 26.24 -5.15
C THR A 243 13.11 26.12 -6.39
N ARG A 244 12.65 25.36 -7.39
CA ARG A 244 13.33 25.31 -8.69
C ARG A 244 13.30 26.68 -9.32
N ASN A 245 14.47 27.20 -9.69
CA ASN A 245 14.53 28.38 -10.53
C ASN A 245 13.92 28.03 -11.89
N LYS A 246 12.78 28.64 -12.22
CA LYS A 246 12.27 28.59 -13.60
C LYS A 246 13.26 29.37 -14.48
N ALA A 247 14.00 28.64 -15.33
CA ALA A 247 14.83 29.23 -16.36
C ALA A 247 13.97 29.90 -17.43
#